data_4a3b19e1970aa739efc3585591681301
#
_entry.id   4a3b19e1970aa739efc3585591681301
#
_cell.length_a   1.000
_cell.length_b   1.000
_cell.length_c   1.000
_cell.angle_alpha   90.00
_cell.angle_beta   90.00
_cell.angle_gamma   90.00
#
_symmetry.space_group_name_H-M   'P 1'
#
loop_
_entity.id
_entity.type
_entity.pdbx_description
1 polymer ?
#
loop_
_entity_poly.entity_id
_entity_poly.type
_entity_poly.pdbx_seq_one_letter_code
_entity_poly.pdbx_strand_id
1 'polypeptide(L)'
;MLDYDRLATLIQRTKEASDFVIVFPHWGTEYNLGTDASQTEQATFLAAQGVDLVIGTHPHVVEPIDYIDRPDGGKMLIYYSLGNFQSLQRKEATLLGGMAKVTIKKDFKGARIVDFDMETLVTDYRLGGVRVTDYFDIITTYPWSKYSRAIAESGNIGNGNANFNLDYMFQLQAEQAAQVHEARQKAGLE
;
A
#
# COMPACT_ATOMS: atom_id res chain seq x y z
N MET A 1 -13.68 14.17 -13.03
CA MET A 1 -12.61 15.14 -12.71
C MET A 1 -12.69 15.42 -11.22
N LEU A 2 -11.58 15.41 -10.50
CA LEU A 2 -11.55 15.73 -9.06
C LEU A 2 -11.84 17.21 -8.85
N ASP A 3 -12.72 17.53 -7.90
CA ASP A 3 -13.05 18.91 -7.51
C ASP A 3 -12.09 19.34 -6.39
N TYR A 4 -10.99 19.98 -6.79
CA TYR A 4 -9.93 20.40 -5.88
C TYR A 4 -10.39 21.46 -4.86
N ASP A 5 -11.28 22.39 -5.24
CA ASP A 5 -11.78 23.43 -4.34
C ASP A 5 -12.64 22.83 -3.21
N ARG A 6 -13.50 21.90 -3.59
CA ARG A 6 -14.31 21.15 -2.63
C ARG A 6 -13.45 20.29 -1.72
N LEU A 7 -12.44 19.60 -2.28
CA LEU A 7 -11.53 18.77 -1.50
C LEU A 7 -10.71 19.61 -0.54
N ALA A 8 -10.16 20.76 -0.96
CA ALA A 8 -9.46 21.70 -0.09
C ALA A 8 -10.35 22.13 1.09
N THR A 9 -11.60 22.53 0.79
CA THR A 9 -12.57 22.91 1.82
C THR A 9 -12.81 21.79 2.84
N LEU A 10 -12.97 20.54 2.38
CA LEU A 10 -13.16 19.40 3.27
C LEU A 10 -11.94 19.13 4.14
N ILE A 11 -10.73 19.17 3.57
CA ILE A 11 -9.49 18.98 4.32
C ILE A 11 -9.33 20.07 5.39
N GLN A 12 -9.57 21.34 5.08
CA GLN A 12 -9.45 22.42 6.06
C GLN A 12 -10.44 22.26 7.22
N ARG A 13 -11.70 21.93 6.94
CA ARG A 13 -12.69 21.62 7.99
C ARG A 13 -12.27 20.43 8.86
N THR A 14 -11.68 19.40 8.24
CA THR A 14 -11.18 18.23 8.96
C THR A 14 -10.02 18.63 9.90
N LYS A 15 -9.10 19.48 9.43
CA LYS A 15 -7.99 20.01 10.24
C LYS A 15 -8.46 20.84 11.42
N GLU A 16 -9.53 21.61 11.25
CA GLU A 16 -10.14 22.39 12.36
C GLU A 16 -10.74 21.47 13.44
N ALA A 17 -11.17 20.26 13.07
CA ALA A 17 -11.85 19.30 13.94
C ALA A 17 -10.95 18.16 14.45
N SER A 18 -9.70 18.05 13.95
CA SER A 18 -8.81 16.95 14.27
C SER A 18 -7.35 17.36 14.37
N ASP A 19 -6.56 16.59 15.10
CA ASP A 19 -5.12 16.82 15.27
C ASP A 19 -4.27 16.15 14.18
N PHE A 20 -4.85 15.25 13.39
CA PHE A 20 -4.15 14.45 12.38
C PHE A 20 -5.12 14.05 11.26
N VAL A 21 -4.73 14.25 10.02
CA VAL A 21 -5.58 14.01 8.85
C VAL A 21 -5.01 12.88 8.01
N ILE A 22 -5.82 11.85 7.80
CA ILE A 22 -5.51 10.72 6.92
C ILE A 22 -6.44 10.77 5.71
N VAL A 23 -5.88 10.60 4.52
CA VAL A 23 -6.65 10.51 3.27
C VAL A 23 -6.46 9.13 2.64
N PHE A 24 -7.57 8.51 2.23
CA PHE A 24 -7.60 7.23 1.53
C PHE A 24 -8.08 7.44 0.09
N PRO A 25 -7.21 7.77 -0.86
CA PRO A 25 -7.59 7.94 -2.24
C PRO A 25 -7.71 6.59 -2.96
N HIS A 26 -8.64 6.52 -3.91
CA HIS A 26 -8.78 5.43 -4.86
C HIS A 26 -8.37 5.98 -6.23
N TRP A 27 -7.14 5.74 -6.63
CA TRP A 27 -6.47 6.46 -7.71
C TRP A 27 -5.43 5.62 -8.46
N GLY A 28 -4.80 6.21 -9.46
CA GLY A 28 -3.68 5.60 -10.19
C GLY A 28 -4.13 4.67 -11.33
N THR A 29 -3.15 4.03 -11.94
CA THR A 29 -3.35 3.12 -13.07
C THR A 29 -3.21 1.67 -12.62
N GLU A 30 -4.20 0.82 -12.93
CA GLU A 30 -4.17 -0.60 -12.58
C GLU A 30 -2.89 -1.29 -13.06
N TYR A 31 -2.29 -2.08 -12.18
CA TYR A 31 -1.11 -2.94 -12.43
C TYR A 31 0.19 -2.19 -12.74
N ASN A 32 0.22 -0.88 -12.53
CA ASN A 32 1.44 -0.09 -12.58
C ASN A 32 2.18 -0.20 -11.24
N LEU A 33 3.44 -0.66 -11.26
CA LEU A 33 4.26 -0.77 -10.04
C LEU A 33 4.90 0.55 -9.61
N GLY A 34 4.87 1.56 -10.46
CA GLY A 34 5.31 2.92 -10.17
C GLY A 34 4.13 3.89 -10.06
N THR A 35 4.38 5.11 -9.66
CA THR A 35 3.37 6.18 -9.63
C THR A 35 3.13 6.76 -11.02
N ASP A 36 1.90 7.19 -11.31
CA ASP A 36 1.59 7.98 -12.49
C ASP A 36 1.56 9.49 -12.20
N ALA A 37 1.49 10.29 -13.27
CA ALA A 37 1.50 11.74 -13.15
C ALA A 37 0.30 12.29 -12.38
N SER A 38 -0.87 11.67 -12.51
CA SER A 38 -2.08 12.06 -11.77
C SER A 38 -1.96 11.82 -10.28
N GLN A 39 -1.38 10.69 -9.88
CA GLN A 39 -1.08 10.40 -8.47
C GLN A 39 -0.09 11.41 -7.89
N THR A 40 0.97 11.74 -8.63
CA THR A 40 1.99 12.71 -8.19
C THR A 40 1.39 14.10 -8.02
N GLU A 41 0.55 14.56 -8.96
CA GLU A 41 -0.14 15.85 -8.89
C GLU A 41 -1.07 15.89 -7.67
N GLN A 42 -1.91 14.87 -7.49
CA GLN A 42 -2.86 14.80 -6.37
C GLN A 42 -2.14 14.69 -5.03
N ALA A 43 -1.05 13.93 -4.93
CA ALA A 43 -0.23 13.83 -3.72
C ALA A 43 0.38 15.18 -3.34
N THR A 44 0.92 15.92 -4.32
CA THR A 44 1.45 17.27 -4.11
C THR A 44 0.35 18.22 -3.61
N PHE A 45 -0.84 18.16 -4.18
CA PHE A 45 -1.99 18.94 -3.72
C PHE A 45 -2.36 18.58 -2.27
N LEU A 46 -2.45 17.30 -1.90
CA LEU A 46 -2.78 16.86 -0.55
C LEU A 46 -1.75 17.34 0.48
N ALA A 47 -0.46 17.25 0.14
CA ALA A 47 0.62 17.79 0.98
C ALA A 47 0.49 19.32 1.16
N ALA A 48 0.19 20.06 0.08
CA ALA A 48 -0.03 21.50 0.12
C ALA A 48 -1.23 21.91 1.01
N GLN A 49 -2.24 21.05 1.14
CA GLN A 49 -3.37 21.24 2.06
C GLN A 49 -3.03 20.84 3.51
N GLY A 50 -1.85 20.30 3.78
CA GLY A 50 -1.40 19.90 5.11
C GLY A 50 -1.95 18.58 5.60
N VAL A 51 -2.23 17.63 4.70
CA VAL A 51 -2.53 16.23 5.04
C VAL A 51 -1.30 15.60 5.68
N ASP A 52 -1.49 14.73 6.67
CA ASP A 52 -0.39 14.09 7.43
C ASP A 52 -0.02 12.72 6.88
N LEU A 53 -1.01 11.95 6.41
CA LEU A 53 -0.84 10.59 5.91
C LEU A 53 -1.78 10.31 4.74
N VAL A 54 -1.24 9.68 3.69
CA VAL A 54 -2.01 9.14 2.57
C VAL A 54 -1.81 7.65 2.48
N ILE A 55 -2.92 6.91 2.34
CA ILE A 55 -2.93 5.46 2.10
C ILE A 55 -3.75 5.21 0.83
N GLY A 56 -3.05 5.06 -0.29
CA GLY A 56 -3.66 4.87 -1.60
C GLY A 56 -4.09 3.43 -1.88
N THR A 57 -5.07 3.31 -2.76
CA THR A 57 -5.66 2.06 -3.25
C THR A 57 -6.01 2.18 -4.72
N HIS A 58 -6.43 1.12 -5.39
CA HIS A 58 -6.88 0.96 -6.76
C HIS A 58 -5.89 0.23 -7.68
N PRO A 59 -4.57 0.51 -7.72
CA PRO A 59 -3.66 -0.14 -8.69
C PRO A 59 -3.60 -1.66 -8.62
N HIS A 60 -4.12 -2.27 -7.54
CA HIS A 60 -4.08 -3.70 -7.27
C HIS A 60 -2.67 -4.28 -7.08
N VAL A 61 -1.68 -3.44 -7.03
CA VAL A 61 -0.28 -3.75 -6.75
C VAL A 61 0.27 -2.77 -5.71
N VAL A 62 1.30 -3.17 -5.00
CA VAL A 62 1.99 -2.26 -4.07
C VAL A 62 2.82 -1.28 -4.89
N GLU A 63 2.61 0.00 -4.65
CA GLU A 63 3.36 1.11 -5.22
C GLU A 63 4.31 1.74 -4.19
N PRO A 64 5.21 2.66 -4.58
CA PRO A 64 6.20 3.28 -3.70
C PRO A 64 5.61 3.91 -2.43
N ILE A 65 6.49 4.02 -1.43
CA ILE A 65 6.26 4.77 -0.18
C ILE A 65 7.24 5.93 -0.19
N ASP A 66 6.77 7.14 0.15
CA ASP A 66 7.62 8.31 0.18
C ASP A 66 7.17 9.34 1.23
N TYR A 67 7.94 10.40 1.38
CA TYR A 67 7.61 11.60 2.12
C TYR A 67 7.56 12.81 1.20
N ILE A 68 6.50 13.62 1.34
CA ILE A 68 6.35 14.87 0.60
C ILE A 68 6.39 16.03 1.60
N ASP A 69 7.22 17.03 1.31
CA ASP A 69 7.33 18.22 2.14
C ASP A 69 6.03 19.03 2.11
N ARG A 70 5.62 19.52 3.28
CA ARG A 70 4.45 20.38 3.45
C ARG A 70 4.86 21.85 3.64
N PRO A 71 4.00 22.82 3.30
CA PRO A 71 4.31 24.24 3.46
C PRO A 71 4.56 24.68 4.91
N ASP A 72 4.03 23.94 5.88
CA ASP A 72 4.23 24.20 7.32
C ASP A 72 5.57 23.70 7.87
N GLY A 73 6.45 23.17 7.01
CA GLY A 73 7.73 22.57 7.37
C GLY A 73 7.65 21.13 7.87
N GLY A 74 6.45 20.55 7.94
CA GLY A 74 6.23 19.13 8.18
C GLY A 74 6.38 18.29 6.93
N LYS A 75 6.10 16.99 7.07
CA LYS A 75 6.11 16.03 5.96
C LYS A 75 4.82 15.20 5.98
N MET A 76 4.31 14.89 4.80
CA MET A 76 3.23 13.93 4.60
C MET A 76 3.83 12.57 4.24
N LEU A 77 3.53 11.54 5.02
CA LEU A 77 3.85 10.15 4.66
C LEU A 77 2.83 9.67 3.64
N ILE A 78 3.28 9.01 2.59
CA ILE A 78 2.42 8.46 1.56
C ILE A 78 2.79 7.02 1.20
N TYR A 79 1.79 6.15 1.27
CA TYR A 79 1.77 4.85 0.61
C TYR A 79 0.93 5.03 -0.65
N TYR A 80 1.53 5.07 -1.83
CA TYR A 80 0.80 5.35 -3.07
C TYR A 80 -0.23 4.28 -3.39
N SER A 81 0.08 3.01 -3.14
CA SER A 81 -0.89 1.92 -3.10
C SER A 81 -0.42 0.79 -2.19
N LEU A 82 -1.34 0.25 -1.40
CA LEU A 82 -1.11 -0.97 -0.62
C LEU A 82 -1.45 -2.25 -1.38
N GLY A 83 -1.85 -2.17 -2.66
CA GLY A 83 -2.25 -3.34 -3.42
C GLY A 83 -3.50 -4.03 -2.85
N ASN A 84 -3.57 -5.34 -3.02
CA ASN A 84 -4.71 -6.15 -2.58
C ASN A 84 -4.49 -6.71 -1.17
N PHE A 85 -5.45 -6.54 -0.27
CA PHE A 85 -5.47 -7.31 0.98
C PHE A 85 -5.82 -8.78 0.70
N GLN A 86 -6.83 -9.00 -0.13
CA GLN A 86 -7.26 -10.31 -0.63
C GLN A 86 -7.97 -10.11 -1.97
N SER A 87 -7.65 -10.91 -2.97
CA SER A 87 -8.32 -10.85 -4.28
C SER A 87 -8.27 -12.20 -5.01
N LEU A 88 -9.01 -12.31 -6.12
CA LEU A 88 -8.96 -13.45 -7.03
C LEU A 88 -8.02 -13.20 -8.24
N GLN A 89 -7.27 -12.12 -8.22
CA GLN A 89 -6.28 -11.84 -9.27
C GLN A 89 -5.09 -12.79 -9.14
N ARG A 90 -4.45 -13.14 -10.27
CA ARG A 90 -3.51 -14.27 -10.35
C ARG A 90 -2.12 -13.88 -10.87
N LYS A 91 -1.87 -12.60 -11.10
CA LYS A 91 -0.53 -12.12 -11.47
C LYS A 91 0.30 -11.96 -10.20
N GLU A 92 1.60 -12.21 -10.29
CA GLU A 92 2.52 -12.19 -9.15
C GLU A 92 2.38 -10.91 -8.32
N ALA A 93 2.45 -9.74 -8.98
CA ALA A 93 2.34 -8.46 -8.30
C ALA A 93 0.99 -8.24 -7.62
N THR A 94 -0.10 -8.81 -8.14
CA THR A 94 -1.45 -8.67 -7.56
C THR A 94 -1.73 -9.62 -6.41
N LEU A 95 -0.87 -10.61 -6.20
CA LEU A 95 -0.89 -11.52 -5.04
C LEU A 95 -0.18 -10.91 -3.83
N LEU A 96 0.63 -9.88 -4.06
CA LEU A 96 1.30 -9.12 -3.00
C LEU A 96 0.44 -7.92 -2.60
N GLY A 97 0.31 -7.71 -1.32
CA GLY A 97 -0.31 -6.53 -0.73
C GLY A 97 0.54 -5.96 0.39
N GLY A 98 0.16 -4.82 0.92
CA GLY A 98 0.80 -4.17 2.05
C GLY A 98 -0.18 -3.94 3.20
N MET A 99 0.32 -4.08 4.41
CA MET A 99 -0.36 -3.62 5.61
C MET A 99 0.50 -2.52 6.24
N ALA A 100 0.06 -1.26 6.07
CA ALA A 100 0.73 -0.11 6.65
C ALA A 100 0.64 -0.16 8.18
N LYS A 101 1.76 0.08 8.84
CA LYS A 101 1.86 0.23 10.29
C LYS A 101 2.45 1.59 10.59
N VAL A 102 1.66 2.48 11.19
CA VAL A 102 2.06 3.86 11.48
C VAL A 102 1.85 4.16 12.95
N THR A 103 2.90 4.64 13.61
CA THR A 103 2.84 5.06 15.02
C THR A 103 2.71 6.58 15.08
N ILE A 104 1.58 7.04 15.60
CA ILE A 104 1.28 8.45 15.78
C ILE A 104 1.44 8.81 17.25
N LYS A 105 2.22 9.84 17.54
CA LYS A 105 2.37 10.43 18.88
C LYS A 105 1.69 11.78 18.93
N LYS A 106 0.86 12.00 19.95
CA LYS A 106 0.30 13.31 20.29
C LYS A 106 0.90 13.81 21.61
N ASP A 107 1.40 15.05 21.60
CA ASP A 107 1.89 15.76 22.77
C ASP A 107 1.60 17.27 22.62
N PHE A 108 2.23 18.14 23.45
CA PHE A 108 2.03 19.59 23.38
C PHE A 108 2.52 20.24 22.06
N LYS A 109 3.28 19.51 21.24
CA LYS A 109 3.71 19.92 19.90
C LYS A 109 2.73 19.51 18.80
N GLY A 110 1.63 18.85 19.15
CA GLY A 110 0.64 18.33 18.22
C GLY A 110 0.81 16.83 17.96
N ALA A 111 0.06 16.32 16.99
CA ALA A 111 0.13 14.93 16.55
C ALA A 111 1.10 14.80 15.37
N ARG A 112 1.93 13.76 15.38
CA ARG A 112 2.90 13.48 14.31
C ARG A 112 3.24 12.01 14.22
N ILE A 113 3.68 11.57 13.06
CA ILE A 113 4.24 10.24 12.84
C ILE A 113 5.61 10.18 13.53
N VAL A 114 5.84 9.13 14.33
CA VAL A 114 7.11 8.87 15.01
C VAL A 114 7.75 7.57 14.56
N ASP A 115 6.99 6.69 13.91
CA ASP A 115 7.48 5.47 13.30
C ASP A 115 6.49 4.97 12.25
N PHE A 116 6.98 4.25 11.24
CA PHE A 116 6.14 3.58 10.25
C PHE A 116 6.84 2.37 9.68
N ASP A 117 6.05 1.44 9.17
CA ASP A 117 6.50 0.22 8.53
C ASP A 117 5.43 -0.29 7.57
N MET A 118 5.73 -1.33 6.80
CA MET A 118 4.78 -2.07 6.00
C MET A 118 5.09 -3.56 6.05
N GLU A 119 4.15 -4.35 6.56
CA GLU A 119 4.20 -5.81 6.41
C GLU A 119 3.66 -6.18 5.03
N THR A 120 4.47 -6.86 4.22
CA THR A 120 3.97 -7.45 2.97
C THR A 120 3.00 -8.58 3.28
N LEU A 121 1.90 -8.61 2.56
CA LEU A 121 0.88 -9.65 2.60
C LEU A 121 0.93 -10.49 1.32
N VAL A 122 0.58 -11.77 1.42
CA VAL A 122 0.48 -12.68 0.27
C VAL A 122 -0.90 -13.31 0.26
N THR A 123 -1.60 -13.19 -0.87
CA THR A 123 -2.83 -13.95 -1.13
C THR A 123 -2.45 -15.31 -1.72
N ASP A 124 -2.65 -16.38 -0.96
CA ASP A 124 -2.43 -17.75 -1.38
C ASP A 124 -3.74 -18.45 -1.71
N TYR A 125 -3.74 -19.24 -2.78
CA TYR A 125 -4.88 -20.02 -3.23
C TYR A 125 -4.63 -21.49 -2.99
N ARG A 126 -5.62 -22.19 -2.43
CA ARG A 126 -5.61 -23.64 -2.31
C ARG A 126 -6.84 -24.21 -3.00
N LEU A 127 -6.62 -25.10 -3.96
CA LEU A 127 -7.70 -25.88 -4.53
C LEU A 127 -8.05 -26.99 -3.54
N GLY A 128 -9.31 -27.04 -3.09
CA GLY A 128 -9.84 -28.23 -2.45
C GLY A 128 -9.97 -29.39 -3.43
N GLY A 129 -10.05 -30.58 -2.92
CA GLY A 129 -9.98 -31.83 -3.71
C GLY A 129 -11.15 -32.14 -4.66
N VAL A 130 -12.13 -31.25 -4.82
CA VAL A 130 -13.31 -31.45 -5.67
C VAL A 130 -13.52 -30.23 -6.57
N ARG A 131 -13.28 -30.39 -7.87
CA ARG A 131 -13.66 -29.41 -8.88
C ARG A 131 -15.17 -29.38 -9.06
N VAL A 132 -15.85 -28.48 -8.37
CA VAL A 132 -17.27 -28.22 -8.63
C VAL A 132 -17.47 -26.95 -9.47
N THR A 133 -16.52 -26.01 -9.39
CA THR A 133 -16.49 -24.77 -10.19
C THR A 133 -15.03 -24.31 -10.35
N ASP A 134 -14.77 -23.31 -11.21
CA ASP A 134 -13.46 -22.67 -11.36
C ASP A 134 -13.06 -21.79 -10.16
N TYR A 135 -13.71 -21.94 -9.02
CA TYR A 135 -13.42 -21.20 -7.79
C TYR A 135 -12.44 -21.98 -6.91
N PHE A 136 -11.55 -21.26 -6.25
CA PHE A 136 -10.66 -21.82 -5.24
C PHE A 136 -11.45 -22.04 -3.95
N ASP A 137 -11.29 -23.20 -3.32
CA ASP A 137 -12.01 -23.51 -2.09
C ASP A 137 -11.51 -22.71 -0.90
N ILE A 138 -10.24 -22.31 -0.90
CA ILE A 138 -9.62 -21.56 0.18
C ILE A 138 -8.72 -20.47 -0.38
N ILE A 139 -9.00 -19.23 0.04
CA ILE A 139 -8.13 -18.08 -0.18
C ILE A 139 -7.66 -17.61 1.18
N THR A 140 -6.35 -17.57 1.38
CA THR A 140 -5.75 -17.17 2.65
C THR A 140 -4.77 -16.02 2.42
N THR A 141 -4.88 -14.97 3.22
CA THR A 141 -3.88 -13.90 3.25
C THR A 141 -2.89 -14.18 4.37
N TYR A 142 -1.63 -14.32 4.01
CA TYR A 142 -0.53 -14.50 4.96
C TYR A 142 0.28 -13.22 5.09
N PRO A 143 0.72 -12.83 6.30
CA PRO A 143 1.84 -11.91 6.42
C PRO A 143 3.11 -12.60 5.90
N TRP A 144 3.96 -11.84 5.20
CA TRP A 144 5.19 -12.39 4.60
C TRP A 144 6.10 -13.06 5.64
N SER A 145 6.14 -12.51 6.86
CA SER A 145 6.88 -13.09 7.99
C SER A 145 6.44 -14.51 8.36
N LYS A 146 5.28 -14.96 7.88
CA LYS A 146 4.70 -16.30 8.07
C LYS A 146 4.57 -17.10 6.77
N TYR A 147 5.02 -16.54 5.65
CA TYR A 147 4.97 -17.16 4.33
C TYR A 147 6.36 -17.66 3.92
N SER A 148 6.44 -18.78 3.24
CA SER A 148 7.71 -19.34 2.79
C SER A 148 7.56 -19.93 1.39
N ARG A 149 8.69 -20.12 0.70
CA ARG A 149 8.72 -20.82 -0.59
C ARG A 149 8.09 -22.24 -0.48
N ALA A 150 8.35 -22.96 0.62
CA ALA A 150 7.76 -24.27 0.84
C ALA A 150 6.22 -24.22 0.95
N ILE A 151 5.66 -23.16 1.56
CA ILE A 151 4.21 -22.93 1.58
C ILE A 151 3.70 -22.65 0.16
N ALA A 152 4.36 -21.77 -0.59
CA ALA A 152 4.00 -21.44 -1.97
C ALA A 152 4.00 -22.68 -2.88
N GLU A 153 5.05 -23.51 -2.81
CA GLU A 153 5.20 -24.72 -3.61
C GLU A 153 4.23 -25.83 -3.20
N SER A 154 3.83 -25.91 -1.93
CA SER A 154 2.83 -26.87 -1.44
C SER A 154 1.39 -26.48 -1.76
N GLY A 155 1.15 -25.20 -2.10
CA GLY A 155 -0.14 -24.64 -2.46
C GLY A 155 -0.40 -24.70 -3.97
N ASN A 156 -1.35 -23.90 -4.40
CA ASN A 156 -1.67 -23.70 -5.81
C ASN A 156 -1.53 -22.23 -6.21
N ILE A 157 -0.61 -21.52 -5.55
CA ILE A 157 -0.34 -20.13 -5.89
C ILE A 157 0.06 -20.06 -7.38
N GLY A 158 -0.54 -19.14 -8.11
CA GLY A 158 -0.32 -19.03 -9.55
C GLY A 158 -1.08 -20.08 -10.40
N ASN A 159 -1.83 -21.01 -9.82
CA ASN A 159 -2.62 -21.95 -10.59
C ASN A 159 -3.66 -21.21 -11.46
N GLY A 160 -3.72 -21.60 -12.73
CA GLY A 160 -4.52 -20.93 -13.75
C GLY A 160 -3.82 -19.72 -14.42
N ASN A 161 -2.57 -19.42 -14.04
CA ASN A 161 -1.67 -18.52 -14.76
C ASN A 161 -0.50 -19.32 -15.32
N ALA A 162 -0.53 -19.62 -16.62
CA ALA A 162 0.49 -20.44 -17.30
C ALA A 162 1.90 -19.79 -17.29
N ASN A 163 1.97 -18.48 -17.04
CA ASN A 163 3.22 -17.70 -17.02
C ASN A 163 3.62 -17.30 -15.59
N PHE A 164 3.01 -17.89 -14.56
CA PHE A 164 3.33 -17.57 -13.17
C PHE A 164 4.79 -17.88 -12.84
N ASN A 165 5.47 -16.88 -12.28
CA ASN A 165 6.87 -16.99 -11.89
C ASN A 165 7.04 -16.69 -10.39
N LEU A 166 7.25 -17.75 -9.61
CA LEU A 166 7.41 -17.67 -8.17
C LEU A 166 8.65 -16.87 -7.77
N ASP A 167 9.76 -16.99 -8.50
CA ASP A 167 10.99 -16.25 -8.22
C ASP A 167 10.77 -14.76 -8.43
N TYR A 168 10.03 -14.36 -9.45
CA TYR A 168 9.66 -12.97 -9.69
C TYR A 168 8.78 -12.40 -8.55
N MET A 169 7.84 -13.20 -8.04
CA MET A 169 7.04 -12.77 -6.88
C MET A 169 7.92 -12.52 -5.63
N PHE A 170 8.90 -13.40 -5.38
CA PHE A 170 9.84 -13.20 -4.25
C PHE A 170 10.75 -12.00 -4.47
N GLN A 171 11.16 -11.74 -5.71
CA GLN A 171 11.93 -10.54 -6.08
C GLN A 171 11.11 -9.26 -5.81
N LEU A 172 9.88 -9.19 -6.26
CA LEU A 172 8.98 -8.05 -6.01
C LEU A 172 8.84 -7.74 -4.52
N GLN A 173 8.69 -8.78 -3.71
CA GLN A 173 8.60 -8.59 -2.26
C GLN A 173 9.90 -8.00 -1.68
N ALA A 174 11.07 -8.47 -2.12
CA ALA A 174 12.35 -7.93 -1.67
C ALA A 174 12.51 -6.45 -2.08
N GLU A 175 12.05 -6.08 -3.27
CA GLU A 175 12.03 -4.69 -3.74
C GLU A 175 11.11 -3.82 -2.88
N GLN A 176 9.92 -4.31 -2.50
CA GLN A 176 9.00 -3.61 -1.59
C GLN A 176 9.63 -3.40 -0.21
N ALA A 177 10.28 -4.41 0.34
CA ALA A 177 10.98 -4.30 1.64
C ALA A 177 12.11 -3.27 1.58
N ALA A 178 12.86 -3.22 0.48
CA ALA A 178 13.93 -2.23 0.26
C ALA A 178 13.36 -0.80 0.19
N GLN A 179 12.22 -0.60 -0.46
CA GLN A 179 11.55 0.71 -0.52
C GLN A 179 11.12 1.21 0.87
N VAL A 180 10.58 0.32 1.72
CA VAL A 180 10.25 0.66 3.11
C VAL A 180 11.51 1.12 3.87
N HIS A 181 12.58 0.36 3.76
CA HIS A 181 13.86 0.70 4.39
C HIS A 181 14.38 2.05 3.91
N GLU A 182 14.40 2.31 2.61
CA GLU A 182 14.83 3.59 2.03
C GLU A 182 13.97 4.77 2.53
N ALA A 183 12.64 4.59 2.59
CA ALA A 183 11.73 5.61 3.09
C ALA A 183 11.97 5.90 4.58
N ARG A 184 12.28 4.88 5.40
CA ARG A 184 12.64 5.02 6.81
C ARG A 184 13.95 5.78 7.00
N GLN A 185 14.97 5.48 6.18
CA GLN A 185 16.25 6.23 6.20
C GLN A 185 16.03 7.71 5.85
N LYS A 186 15.24 8.01 4.80
CA LYS A 186 14.87 9.41 4.45
C LYS A 186 14.13 10.12 5.59
N ALA A 187 13.41 9.38 6.41
CA ALA A 187 12.70 9.88 7.59
C ALA A 187 13.60 10.07 8.83
N GLY A 188 14.83 9.54 8.81
CA GLY A 188 15.73 9.54 9.97
C GLY A 188 15.28 8.60 11.09
N LEU A 189 14.61 7.49 10.74
CA LEU A 189 14.09 6.48 11.67
C LEU A 189 14.98 5.24 11.80
N GLU A 190 16.15 5.24 11.16
CA GLU A 190 17.18 4.19 11.24
C GLU A 190 18.56 4.76 11.52
#